data_f8e371efe7b5958ae67602c5045e0f97
#
_entry.id   f8e371efe7b5958ae67602c5045e0f97
#
_cell.length_a   1.000
_cell.length_b   1.000
_cell.length_c   1.000
_cell.angle_alpha   90.00
_cell.angle_beta   90.00
_cell.angle_gamma   90.00
#
_symmetry.space_group_name_H-M   'P 1'
#
loop_
_entity.id
_entity.type
_entity.pdbx_description
1 polymer ?
#
loop_
_entity_poly.entity_id
_entity_poly.type
_entity_poly.pdbx_seq_one_letter_code
_entity_poly.pdbx_strand_id
1 'polypeptide(L)'
;KIARFGNPSTLAPLMPDASHYKAGIKITFQLIALAAVVIILARPRFGETEQTDSKRGIEVMIAFDASRSMLAASTDDPKSISRLKRAKLLLEKLTDRLGNDKVGLVVFAGDAKVKLPLTTDYYSAKLILNDLDPSLMPYQGTSISEAINLSKKCFSNKKDVKKCIILLTDAEDHDGNAIDATKAVVDSGIQVNVIGVGTSKGA
;
A
#
# COMPACT_ATOMS: atom_id res chain seq x y z
N LYS A 1 24.43 -63.58 -14.06
CA LYS A 1 23.32 -64.13 -14.92
C LYS A 1 23.85 -64.93 -16.10
N ILE A 2 25.06 -64.65 -16.62
CA ILE A 2 25.66 -65.34 -17.80
C ILE A 2 25.97 -66.82 -17.54
N ALA A 3 26.37 -67.18 -16.30
CA ALA A 3 26.65 -68.53 -15.91
C ALA A 3 25.44 -69.51 -15.94
N ARG A 4 24.23 -69.02 -16.19
CA ARG A 4 23.01 -69.85 -16.41
C ARG A 4 22.81 -70.28 -17.86
N PHE A 5 23.56 -69.70 -18.79
CA PHE A 5 23.33 -69.92 -20.24
C PHE A 5 24.48 -70.69 -20.94
N GLY A 6 25.52 -71.04 -20.20
CA GLY A 6 26.60 -71.85 -20.77
C GLY A 6 27.99 -71.42 -20.27
N ASN A 7 29.03 -72.06 -20.83
CA ASN A 7 30.40 -71.84 -20.42
C ASN A 7 30.87 -70.43 -20.82
N PRO A 8 31.38 -69.57 -19.89
CA PRO A 8 31.76 -68.21 -20.17
C PRO A 8 32.81 -68.02 -21.29
N SER A 9 33.66 -69.00 -21.48
CA SER A 9 34.73 -68.97 -22.49
C SER A 9 34.23 -69.11 -23.94
N THR A 10 33.08 -69.76 -24.15
CA THR A 10 32.45 -69.94 -25.48
C THR A 10 31.48 -68.77 -25.80
N LEU A 11 31.02 -68.04 -24.83
CA LEU A 11 30.13 -66.89 -25.02
C LEU A 11 30.88 -65.59 -25.21
N ALA A 12 32.14 -65.49 -24.75
CA ALA A 12 32.95 -64.26 -24.85
C ALA A 12 33.14 -63.77 -26.30
N PRO A 13 33.44 -64.61 -27.30
CA PRO A 13 33.60 -64.13 -28.70
C PRO A 13 32.27 -63.76 -29.37
N LEU A 14 31.13 -64.20 -28.83
CA LEU A 14 29.79 -63.91 -29.39
C LEU A 14 29.24 -62.55 -28.86
N MET A 15 29.89 -61.95 -27.88
CA MET A 15 29.49 -60.69 -27.28
C MET A 15 30.66 -59.69 -27.25
N PRO A 16 31.18 -59.25 -28.39
CA PRO A 16 32.36 -58.35 -28.46
C PRO A 16 32.11 -56.99 -27.77
N ASP A 17 30.85 -56.62 -27.56
CA ASP A 17 30.45 -55.32 -27.02
C ASP A 17 30.05 -55.34 -25.52
N ALA A 18 30.26 -56.45 -24.85
CA ALA A 18 29.96 -56.60 -23.41
C ALA A 18 31.04 -55.89 -22.56
N SER A 19 31.10 -54.57 -22.66
CA SER A 19 31.96 -53.74 -21.81
C SER A 19 31.37 -53.74 -20.39
N HIS A 20 32.12 -54.17 -19.40
CA HIS A 20 31.75 -54.12 -17.96
C HIS A 20 31.50 -52.69 -17.48
N TYR A 21 32.10 -51.71 -18.17
CA TYR A 21 31.92 -50.26 -17.86
C TYR A 21 30.58 -49.72 -18.33
N LYS A 22 29.95 -50.26 -19.39
CA LYS A 22 28.67 -49.75 -19.92
C LYS A 22 27.53 -49.88 -18.92
N ALA A 23 27.51 -50.92 -18.14
CA ALA A 23 26.50 -51.14 -17.10
C ALA A 23 26.65 -50.14 -15.95
N GLY A 24 27.91 -49.88 -15.51
CA GLY A 24 28.20 -48.89 -14.46
C GLY A 24 27.84 -47.48 -14.89
N ILE A 25 28.26 -47.10 -16.11
CA ILE A 25 27.96 -45.76 -16.67
C ILE A 25 26.42 -45.54 -16.77
N LYS A 26 25.69 -46.55 -17.24
CA LYS A 26 24.22 -46.46 -17.32
C LYS A 26 23.57 -46.24 -15.98
N ILE A 27 23.99 -46.97 -14.93
CA ILE A 27 23.46 -46.83 -13.56
C ILE A 27 23.78 -45.45 -13.01
N THR A 28 25.01 -44.95 -13.25
CA THR A 28 25.41 -43.61 -12.78
C THR A 28 24.53 -42.52 -13.41
N PHE A 29 24.30 -42.58 -14.73
CA PHE A 29 23.40 -41.61 -15.40
C PHE A 29 21.98 -41.70 -14.90
N GLN A 30 21.46 -42.92 -14.63
CA GLN A 30 20.11 -43.06 -14.02
C GLN A 30 20.02 -42.46 -12.63
N LEU A 31 21.06 -42.63 -11.81
CA LEU A 31 21.08 -42.02 -10.46
C LEU A 31 21.14 -40.50 -10.53
N ILE A 32 21.96 -39.95 -11.45
CA ILE A 32 22.03 -38.49 -11.65
C ILE A 32 20.67 -37.94 -12.14
N ALA A 33 20.04 -38.63 -13.09
CA ALA A 33 18.72 -38.22 -13.58
C ALA A 33 17.66 -38.27 -12.47
N LEU A 34 17.69 -39.32 -11.64
CA LEU A 34 16.77 -39.43 -10.50
C LEU A 34 17.02 -38.31 -9.50
N ALA A 35 18.28 -38.03 -9.17
CA ALA A 35 18.63 -36.93 -8.26
C ALA A 35 18.16 -35.58 -8.79
N ALA A 36 18.33 -35.33 -10.11
CA ALA A 36 17.84 -34.12 -10.75
C ALA A 36 16.31 -33.98 -10.66
N VAL A 37 15.56 -35.07 -10.88
CA VAL A 37 14.10 -35.09 -10.73
C VAL A 37 13.70 -34.78 -9.27
N VAL A 38 14.37 -35.35 -8.28
CA VAL A 38 14.11 -35.09 -6.86
C VAL A 38 14.36 -33.61 -6.53
N ILE A 39 15.46 -33.03 -7.04
CA ILE A 39 15.77 -31.62 -6.85
C ILE A 39 14.69 -30.72 -7.48
N ILE A 40 14.24 -31.05 -8.70
CA ILE A 40 13.17 -30.30 -9.38
C ILE A 40 11.85 -30.42 -8.58
N LEU A 41 11.51 -31.60 -8.08
CA LEU A 41 10.30 -31.81 -7.30
C LEU A 41 10.35 -31.07 -5.94
N ALA A 42 11.53 -31.04 -5.32
CA ALA A 42 11.75 -30.34 -4.05
C ALA A 42 11.58 -28.82 -4.21
N ARG A 43 11.54 -28.28 -5.42
CA ARG A 43 11.43 -26.83 -5.70
C ARG A 43 12.27 -26.04 -4.69
N PRO A 44 13.59 -26.24 -4.59
CA PRO A 44 14.38 -25.45 -3.67
C PRO A 44 14.18 -24.00 -4.02
N ARG A 45 13.39 -23.29 -3.24
CA ARG A 45 13.34 -21.82 -3.28
C ARG A 45 14.64 -21.34 -2.68
N PHE A 46 15.68 -21.24 -3.49
CA PHE A 46 16.86 -20.47 -3.12
C PHE A 46 16.37 -19.06 -2.89
N GLY A 47 16.32 -18.69 -1.62
CA GLY A 47 15.84 -17.43 -1.12
C GLY A 47 16.03 -16.28 -2.09
N GLU A 48 14.94 -15.88 -2.75
CA GLU A 48 14.57 -14.53 -2.55
C GLU A 48 14.38 -14.41 -1.04
N THR A 49 15.46 -14.07 -0.30
CA THR A 49 15.26 -13.13 0.75
C THR A 49 14.39 -12.10 0.06
N GLU A 50 13.07 -12.07 0.31
CA GLU A 50 12.41 -10.80 0.32
C GLU A 50 13.41 -9.96 1.10
N GLN A 51 14.26 -9.21 0.38
CA GLN A 51 14.55 -7.91 0.85
C GLN A 51 13.14 -7.33 0.98
N THR A 52 12.57 -7.55 2.14
CA THR A 52 11.91 -6.54 2.84
C THR A 52 12.99 -5.47 3.09
N ASP A 53 13.50 -4.85 2.02
CA ASP A 53 13.35 -3.44 1.94
C ASP A 53 11.84 -3.24 2.10
N SER A 54 11.41 -3.42 3.34
CA SER A 54 10.35 -2.65 3.86
C SER A 54 10.86 -1.23 3.68
N LYS A 55 10.70 -0.66 2.49
CA LYS A 55 10.39 0.75 2.38
C LYS A 55 9.25 0.83 3.37
N ARG A 56 9.63 1.20 4.61
CA ARG A 56 8.69 1.32 5.72
C ARG A 56 7.73 2.37 5.23
N GLY A 57 6.64 1.90 4.57
CA GLY A 57 5.65 2.77 4.00
C GLY A 57 5.18 3.68 5.13
N ILE A 58 4.99 4.93 4.85
CA ILE A 58 4.38 5.86 5.81
C ILE A 58 2.88 5.59 5.88
N GLU A 59 2.29 5.90 7.01
CA GLU A 59 0.84 5.92 7.16
C GLU A 59 0.37 7.37 7.01
N VAL A 60 -0.43 7.62 5.97
CA VAL A 60 -0.97 8.95 5.65
C VAL A 60 -2.47 8.94 5.92
N MET A 61 -2.92 9.77 6.83
CA MET A 61 -4.34 10.02 7.05
C MET A 61 -4.71 11.37 6.44
N ILE A 62 -5.62 11.38 5.50
CA ILE A 62 -6.12 12.58 4.86
C ILE A 62 -7.37 13.02 5.60
N ALA A 63 -7.35 14.21 6.19
CA ALA A 63 -8.51 14.88 6.75
C ALA A 63 -9.04 15.88 5.73
N PHE A 64 -10.18 15.58 5.13
CA PHE A 64 -10.77 16.32 4.02
C PHE A 64 -11.99 17.10 4.47
N ASP A 65 -11.97 18.39 4.27
CA ASP A 65 -13.09 19.28 4.54
C ASP A 65 -14.19 19.12 3.49
N ALA A 66 -15.38 18.78 3.93
CA ALA A 66 -16.58 18.68 3.11
C ALA A 66 -17.66 19.67 3.55
N SER A 67 -17.26 20.79 4.14
CA SER A 67 -18.17 21.89 4.48
C SER A 67 -18.72 22.55 3.20
N ARG A 68 -19.83 23.27 3.32
CA ARG A 68 -20.44 23.95 2.17
C ARG A 68 -19.58 25.04 1.58
N SER A 69 -18.67 25.64 2.35
CA SER A 69 -17.71 26.63 1.86
C SER A 69 -16.81 26.08 0.74
N MET A 70 -16.52 24.78 0.77
CA MET A 70 -15.75 24.08 -0.27
C MET A 70 -16.44 24.03 -1.64
N LEU A 71 -17.74 24.34 -1.73
CA LEU A 71 -18.46 24.49 -3.01
C LEU A 71 -18.15 25.82 -3.70
N ALA A 72 -17.62 26.80 -2.98
CA ALA A 72 -17.26 28.09 -3.56
C ALA A 72 -16.17 27.96 -4.63
N ALA A 73 -16.05 28.97 -5.48
CA ALA A 73 -15.02 29.07 -6.50
C ALA A 73 -13.60 29.04 -5.87
N SER A 74 -12.67 28.38 -6.52
CA SER A 74 -11.29 28.25 -6.01
C SER A 74 -10.40 29.44 -6.34
N THR A 75 -10.88 30.37 -7.18
CA THR A 75 -10.18 31.62 -7.56
C THR A 75 -11.18 32.76 -7.57
N ASP A 76 -10.71 33.99 -7.75
CA ASP A 76 -11.55 35.20 -7.85
C ASP A 76 -12.49 35.20 -9.07
N ASP A 77 -12.31 34.27 -10.03
CA ASP A 77 -13.20 34.08 -11.16
C ASP A 77 -14.36 33.13 -10.77
N PRO A 78 -15.62 33.60 -10.78
CA PRO A 78 -16.80 32.77 -10.46
C PRO A 78 -16.98 31.55 -11.38
N LYS A 79 -16.35 31.55 -12.56
CA LYS A 79 -16.39 30.42 -13.51
C LYS A 79 -15.29 29.38 -13.22
N SER A 80 -14.46 29.59 -12.21
CA SER A 80 -13.41 28.63 -11.87
C SER A 80 -14.00 27.36 -11.24
N ILE A 81 -13.18 26.30 -11.21
CA ILE A 81 -13.56 25.05 -10.53
C ILE A 81 -13.74 25.31 -9.02
N SER A 82 -14.68 24.60 -8.39
CA SER A 82 -14.89 24.69 -6.94
C SER A 82 -13.66 24.27 -6.16
N ARG A 83 -13.52 24.78 -4.93
CA ARG A 83 -12.46 24.39 -3.96
C ARG A 83 -12.47 22.87 -3.74
N LEU A 84 -13.66 22.29 -3.58
CA LEU A 84 -13.85 20.84 -3.46
C LEU A 84 -13.23 20.08 -4.65
N LYS A 85 -13.55 20.48 -5.88
CA LYS A 85 -13.02 19.82 -7.08
C LYS A 85 -11.50 19.96 -7.18
N ARG A 86 -10.97 21.12 -6.82
CA ARG A 86 -9.52 21.38 -6.78
C ARG A 86 -8.84 20.49 -5.74
N ALA A 87 -9.41 20.38 -4.54
CA ALA A 87 -8.90 19.52 -3.47
C ALA A 87 -8.90 18.05 -3.88
N LYS A 88 -9.98 17.55 -4.51
CA LYS A 88 -10.04 16.19 -5.05
C LYS A 88 -8.92 15.92 -6.05
N LEU A 89 -8.70 16.81 -7.00
CA LEU A 89 -7.62 16.68 -8.00
C LEU A 89 -6.22 16.68 -7.36
N LEU A 90 -6.01 17.48 -6.31
CA LEU A 90 -4.76 17.47 -5.56
C LEU A 90 -4.52 16.13 -4.87
N LEU A 91 -5.55 15.58 -4.22
CA LEU A 91 -5.46 14.29 -3.54
C LEU A 91 -5.30 13.13 -4.51
N GLU A 92 -5.93 13.18 -5.67
CA GLU A 92 -5.75 12.18 -6.72
C GLU A 92 -4.29 12.14 -7.18
N LYS A 93 -3.67 13.31 -7.44
CA LYS A 93 -2.25 13.41 -7.78
C LYS A 93 -1.34 12.98 -6.64
N LEU A 94 -1.72 13.23 -5.39
CA LEU A 94 -0.98 12.77 -4.24
C LEU A 94 -0.98 11.23 -4.17
N THR A 95 -2.16 10.61 -4.29
CA THR A 95 -2.31 9.15 -4.28
C THR A 95 -1.52 8.48 -5.41
N ASP A 96 -1.37 9.12 -6.57
CA ASP A 96 -0.54 8.60 -7.68
C ASP A 96 0.95 8.56 -7.35
N ARG A 97 1.40 9.35 -6.39
CA ARG A 97 2.81 9.39 -5.96
C ARG A 97 3.13 8.49 -4.77
N LEU A 98 2.10 7.97 -4.11
CA LEU A 98 2.27 6.99 -3.04
C LEU A 98 2.64 5.64 -3.67
N GLY A 99 3.75 5.06 -3.23
CA GLY A 99 4.24 3.77 -3.77
C GLY A 99 3.84 2.59 -2.91
N ASN A 100 4.31 2.56 -1.67
CA ASN A 100 4.07 1.46 -0.72
C ASN A 100 3.50 1.99 0.62
N ASP A 101 2.94 3.19 0.59
CA ASP A 101 2.39 3.88 1.74
C ASP A 101 0.94 3.46 1.98
N LYS A 102 0.47 3.59 3.20
CA LYS A 102 -0.95 3.40 3.49
C LYS A 102 -1.65 4.74 3.51
N VAL A 103 -2.80 4.81 2.86
CA VAL A 103 -3.65 5.98 2.86
C VAL A 103 -4.98 5.69 3.53
N GLY A 104 -5.47 6.62 4.33
CA GLY A 104 -6.82 6.61 4.88
C GLY A 104 -7.48 7.98 4.69
N LEU A 105 -8.81 8.02 4.79
CA LEU A 105 -9.59 9.23 4.56
C LEU A 105 -10.58 9.45 5.69
N VAL A 106 -10.43 10.58 6.35
CA VAL A 106 -11.41 11.17 7.27
C VAL A 106 -12.04 12.34 6.56
N VAL A 107 -13.35 12.40 6.53
CA VAL A 107 -14.11 13.53 6.00
C VAL A 107 -14.76 14.25 7.16
N PHE A 108 -14.66 15.56 7.17
CA PHE A 108 -15.22 16.36 8.26
C PHE A 108 -15.97 17.60 7.75
N ALA A 109 -16.91 18.04 8.55
CA ALA A 109 -17.62 19.30 8.47
C ALA A 109 -17.95 19.73 9.93
N GLY A 110 -19.21 19.78 10.35
CA GLY A 110 -19.58 19.95 11.75
C GLY A 110 -19.28 18.73 12.63
N ASP A 111 -19.12 17.55 12.06
CA ASP A 111 -18.61 16.32 12.67
C ASP A 111 -17.55 15.67 11.77
N ALA A 112 -16.83 14.68 12.31
CA ALA A 112 -15.81 13.94 11.55
C ALA A 112 -16.16 12.47 11.43
N LYS A 113 -15.92 11.88 10.22
CA LYS A 113 -16.20 10.47 9.94
C LYS A 113 -15.08 9.82 9.13
N VAL A 114 -14.75 8.58 9.49
CA VAL A 114 -13.84 7.76 8.69
C VAL A 114 -14.58 7.26 7.45
N LYS A 115 -14.15 7.67 6.28
CA LYS A 115 -14.66 7.17 4.99
C LYS A 115 -13.83 6.04 4.43
N LEU A 116 -12.52 6.06 4.70
CA LEU A 116 -11.60 5.00 4.29
C LEU A 116 -10.62 4.71 5.43
N PRO A 117 -10.58 3.50 5.98
CA PRO A 117 -9.54 3.09 6.90
C PRO A 117 -8.19 2.98 6.16
N LEU A 118 -7.08 2.94 6.91
CA LEU A 118 -5.74 2.81 6.33
C LEU A 118 -5.64 1.58 5.43
N THR A 119 -5.38 1.82 4.14
CA THR A 119 -5.26 0.79 3.10
C THR A 119 -4.13 1.11 2.13
N THR A 120 -3.64 0.11 1.42
CA THR A 120 -2.75 0.25 0.25
C THR A 120 -3.53 0.23 -1.07
N ASP A 121 -4.85 0.09 -1.01
CA ASP A 121 -5.72 0.11 -2.18
C ASP A 121 -6.04 1.56 -2.60
N TYR A 122 -5.18 2.12 -3.44
CA TYR A 122 -5.33 3.48 -3.96
C TYR A 122 -6.49 3.62 -4.95
N TYR A 123 -6.91 2.52 -5.57
CA TYR A 123 -8.06 2.56 -6.47
C TYR A 123 -9.34 2.85 -5.69
N SER A 124 -9.57 2.09 -4.62
CA SER A 124 -10.70 2.35 -3.71
C SER A 124 -10.63 3.73 -3.07
N ALA A 125 -9.42 4.20 -2.72
CA ALA A 125 -9.21 5.55 -2.19
C ALA A 125 -9.69 6.63 -3.17
N LYS A 126 -9.31 6.53 -4.44
CA LYS A 126 -9.73 7.47 -5.49
C LYS A 126 -11.22 7.42 -5.75
N LEU A 127 -11.80 6.22 -5.76
CA LEU A 127 -13.24 6.04 -5.99
C LEU A 127 -14.04 6.72 -4.88
N ILE A 128 -13.70 6.50 -3.62
CA ILE A 128 -14.35 7.13 -2.47
C ILE A 128 -14.15 8.66 -2.50
N LEU A 129 -12.95 9.12 -2.85
CA LEU A 129 -12.65 10.54 -2.97
C LEU A 129 -13.52 11.23 -4.03
N ASN A 130 -13.72 10.58 -5.18
CA ASN A 130 -14.54 11.13 -6.26
C ASN A 130 -16.03 11.18 -5.90
N ASP A 131 -16.50 10.25 -5.08
CA ASP A 131 -17.88 10.17 -4.60
C ASP A 131 -18.19 11.13 -3.42
N LEU A 132 -17.22 11.86 -2.91
CA LEU A 132 -17.44 12.81 -1.83
C LEU A 132 -18.33 13.96 -2.30
N ASP A 133 -19.41 14.17 -1.56
CA ASP A 133 -20.33 15.31 -1.72
C ASP A 133 -20.62 15.95 -0.37
N PRO A 134 -20.56 17.28 -0.24
CA PRO A 134 -20.89 18.00 0.99
C PRO A 134 -22.31 17.74 1.48
N SER A 135 -23.25 17.36 0.62
CA SER A 135 -24.61 17.00 0.98
C SER A 135 -24.72 15.73 1.82
N LEU A 136 -23.66 14.88 1.80
CA LEU A 136 -23.60 13.65 2.60
C LEU A 136 -23.26 13.90 4.07
N MET A 137 -22.87 15.14 4.43
CA MET A 137 -22.56 15.50 5.81
C MET A 137 -23.81 16.06 6.49
N PRO A 138 -24.35 15.36 7.51
CA PRO A 138 -25.61 15.74 8.18
C PRO A 138 -25.46 17.03 8.98
N TYR A 139 -24.27 17.26 9.55
CA TYR A 139 -23.98 18.45 10.34
C TYR A 139 -23.00 19.34 9.56
N GLN A 140 -23.40 20.58 9.34
CA GLN A 140 -22.57 21.60 8.70
C GLN A 140 -21.75 22.34 9.75
N GLY A 141 -20.62 22.86 9.37
CA GLY A 141 -19.65 23.53 10.24
C GLY A 141 -18.25 23.09 9.86
N THR A 142 -17.26 23.38 10.73
CA THR A 142 -15.86 22.98 10.49
C THR A 142 -15.20 22.66 11.83
N SER A 143 -15.24 21.38 12.22
CA SER A 143 -14.58 20.90 13.44
C SER A 143 -13.24 20.27 13.11
N ILE A 144 -12.20 21.12 13.02
CA ILE A 144 -10.82 20.70 12.70
C ILE A 144 -10.25 19.82 13.82
N SER A 145 -10.53 20.19 15.09
CA SER A 145 -10.04 19.46 16.25
C SER A 145 -10.52 18.01 16.27
N GLU A 146 -11.80 17.79 15.92
CA GLU A 146 -12.38 16.44 15.86
C GLU A 146 -11.77 15.62 14.72
N ALA A 147 -11.58 16.22 13.54
CA ALA A 147 -10.94 15.59 12.40
C ALA A 147 -9.51 15.11 12.71
N ILE A 148 -8.71 15.95 13.39
CA ILE A 148 -7.35 15.62 13.80
C ILE A 148 -7.35 14.49 14.83
N ASN A 149 -8.22 14.57 15.86
CA ASN A 149 -8.32 13.55 16.90
C ASN A 149 -8.81 12.21 16.35
N LEU A 150 -9.76 12.22 15.42
CA LEU A 150 -10.24 11.01 14.75
C LEU A 150 -9.15 10.41 13.86
N SER A 151 -8.43 11.23 13.11
CA SER A 151 -7.29 10.80 12.28
C SER A 151 -6.22 10.13 13.12
N LYS A 152 -5.88 10.67 14.31
CA LYS A 152 -4.94 10.07 15.25
C LYS A 152 -5.36 8.65 15.65
N LYS A 153 -6.65 8.43 15.92
CA LYS A 153 -7.20 7.12 16.34
C LYS A 153 -7.14 6.07 15.23
N CYS A 154 -7.08 6.49 13.95
CA CYS A 154 -7.07 5.59 12.81
C CYS A 154 -5.69 5.00 12.49
N PHE A 155 -4.62 5.54 13.05
CA PHE A 155 -3.28 5.02 12.83
C PHE A 155 -3.05 3.67 13.52
N SER A 156 -2.15 2.87 12.94
CA SER A 156 -1.74 1.62 13.56
C SER A 156 -0.92 1.86 14.85
N ASN A 157 -0.91 0.87 15.74
CA ASN A 157 -0.08 0.92 16.97
C ASN A 157 1.42 0.65 16.71
N LYS A 158 1.85 0.54 15.43
CA LYS A 158 3.24 0.29 15.08
C LYS A 158 4.08 1.54 15.37
N LYS A 159 5.15 1.37 16.15
CA LYS A 159 6.07 2.46 16.52
C LYS A 159 7.09 2.78 15.40
N ASP A 160 7.38 1.80 14.56
CA ASP A 160 8.42 1.89 13.51
C ASP A 160 7.94 2.51 12.20
N VAL A 161 6.69 2.92 12.11
CA VAL A 161 6.08 3.51 10.91
C VAL A 161 5.88 5.00 11.14
N LYS A 162 6.37 5.82 10.21
CA LYS A 162 6.11 7.25 10.23
C LYS A 162 4.65 7.53 9.93
N LYS A 163 4.07 8.49 10.64
CA LYS A 163 2.65 8.84 10.56
C LYS A 163 2.51 10.30 10.17
N CYS A 164 1.61 10.56 9.23
CA CYS A 164 1.36 11.90 8.74
C CYS A 164 -0.14 12.15 8.58
N ILE A 165 -0.62 13.28 9.08
CA ILE A 165 -1.96 13.79 8.81
C ILE A 165 -1.82 14.90 7.78
N ILE A 166 -2.63 14.85 6.73
CA ILE A 166 -2.76 15.91 5.73
C ILE A 166 -4.16 16.48 5.87
N LEU A 167 -4.24 17.70 6.37
CA LEU A 167 -5.49 18.43 6.56
C LEU A 167 -5.72 19.33 5.33
N LEU A 168 -6.85 19.13 4.63
CA LEU A 168 -7.30 20.01 3.57
C LEU A 168 -8.56 20.73 4.01
N THR A 169 -8.50 22.06 4.09
CA THR A 169 -9.62 22.91 4.49
C THR A 169 -9.52 24.29 3.81
N ASP A 170 -10.65 24.96 3.66
CA ASP A 170 -10.71 26.36 3.25
C ASP A 170 -11.13 27.28 4.42
N ALA A 171 -11.35 26.70 5.58
CA ALA A 171 -11.90 27.39 6.73
C ALA A 171 -10.87 27.71 7.79
N GLU A 172 -11.17 28.73 8.58
CA GLU A 172 -10.54 29.02 9.85
C GLU A 172 -11.16 28.12 10.95
N ASP A 173 -10.36 27.88 12.00
CA ASP A 173 -10.83 27.12 13.16
C ASP A 173 -11.88 27.91 13.94
N HIS A 174 -13.13 27.50 13.82
CA HIS A 174 -14.22 28.14 14.57
C HIS A 174 -14.33 27.65 16.02
N ASP A 175 -13.78 26.49 16.34
CA ASP A 175 -13.85 25.88 17.67
C ASP A 175 -12.73 26.35 18.60
N GLY A 176 -11.67 26.97 18.04
CA GLY A 176 -10.50 27.47 18.78
C GLY A 176 -9.60 26.39 19.40
N ASN A 177 -9.94 25.12 19.21
CA ASN A 177 -9.26 23.98 19.83
C ASN A 177 -8.31 23.24 18.87
N ALA A 178 -8.23 23.64 17.58
CA ALA A 178 -7.42 22.95 16.58
C ALA A 178 -5.92 22.99 16.91
N ILE A 179 -5.45 24.10 17.47
CA ILE A 179 -4.03 24.25 17.86
C ILE A 179 -3.65 23.28 18.95
N ASP A 180 -4.49 23.12 19.98
CA ASP A 180 -4.19 22.22 21.11
C ASP A 180 -4.32 20.75 20.69
N ALA A 181 -5.31 20.41 19.87
CA ALA A 181 -5.43 19.10 19.25
C ALA A 181 -4.20 18.77 18.39
N THR A 182 -3.71 19.72 17.58
CA THR A 182 -2.52 19.55 16.77
C THR A 182 -1.28 19.32 17.61
N LYS A 183 -1.06 20.12 18.69
CA LYS A 183 0.06 19.93 19.61
C LYS A 183 0.06 18.51 20.20
N ALA A 184 -1.08 18.07 20.72
CA ALA A 184 -1.23 16.74 21.34
C ALA A 184 -0.96 15.58 20.35
N VAL A 185 -1.17 15.82 19.05
CA VAL A 185 -0.88 14.84 17.97
C VAL A 185 0.61 14.87 17.62
N VAL A 186 1.20 16.05 17.50
CA VAL A 186 2.62 16.25 17.21
C VAL A 186 3.49 15.67 18.33
N ASP A 187 3.12 15.90 19.59
CA ASP A 187 3.79 15.31 20.77
C ASP A 187 3.76 13.77 20.77
N SER A 188 2.79 13.18 20.06
CA SER A 188 2.72 11.74 19.84
C SER A 188 3.60 11.24 18.69
N GLY A 189 4.42 12.10 18.06
CA GLY A 189 5.31 11.77 16.95
C GLY A 189 4.62 11.69 15.58
N ILE A 190 3.43 12.27 15.42
CA ILE A 190 2.68 12.33 14.17
C ILE A 190 2.88 13.70 13.53
N GLN A 191 3.30 13.71 12.26
CA GLN A 191 3.44 14.95 11.50
C GLN A 191 2.07 15.44 11.02
N VAL A 192 1.80 16.75 11.16
CA VAL A 192 0.57 17.37 10.65
C VAL A 192 0.94 18.41 9.59
N ASN A 193 0.40 18.25 8.39
CA ASN A 193 0.55 19.19 7.28
C ASN A 193 -0.82 19.75 6.91
N VAL A 194 -0.90 21.06 6.77
CA VAL A 194 -2.16 21.74 6.41
C VAL A 194 -2.03 22.30 5.00
N ILE A 195 -3.05 22.04 4.19
CA ILE A 195 -3.19 22.58 2.84
C ILE A 195 -4.44 23.44 2.81
N GLY A 196 -4.25 24.75 2.75
CA GLY A 196 -5.34 25.70 2.55
C GLY A 196 -5.82 25.72 1.10
N VAL A 197 -7.12 25.65 0.89
CA VAL A 197 -7.75 25.71 -0.44
C VAL A 197 -8.65 26.92 -0.50
N GLY A 198 -8.17 28.00 -1.12
CA GLY A 198 -8.93 29.26 -1.18
C GLY A 198 -8.20 30.34 -1.94
N THR A 199 -8.74 31.55 -1.88
CA THR A 199 -8.12 32.72 -2.44
C THR A 199 -7.47 33.58 -1.34
N SER A 200 -6.45 34.34 -1.68
CA SER A 200 -5.77 35.24 -0.73
C SER A 200 -6.66 36.39 -0.23
N LYS A 201 -7.78 36.65 -0.89
CA LYS A 201 -8.73 37.71 -0.56
C LYS A 201 -9.92 37.25 0.28
N GLY A 202 -9.99 35.96 0.59
CA GLY A 202 -11.15 35.35 1.20
C GLY A 202 -12.28 35.05 0.20
N ALA A 203 -13.39 34.52 0.68
CA ALA A 203 -14.59 34.28 -0.13
C ALA A 203 -15.58 35.41 0.09
#